data_29186a65c2c962cbc0c0a439a9ba427a
#
_entry.id   29186a65c2c962cbc0c0a439a9ba427a
#
_cell.length_a   1.000
_cell.length_b   1.000
_cell.length_c   1.000
_cell.angle_alpha   90.00
_cell.angle_beta   90.00
_cell.angle_gamma   90.00
#
_symmetry.space_group_name_H-M   'P 1'
#
loop_
_entity.id
_entity.type
_entity.pdbx_description
1 polymer ?
#
loop_
_entity_poly.entity_id
_entity_poly.type
_entity_poly.pdbx_seq_one_letter_code
_entity_poly.pdbx_strand_id
1 'polypeptide(L)'
;MDSKLERLLAATKQKLYPVPPGTFRWRFNTEPAWIEATTASLQRIRFNGRDFWAWNASTGSNNTGDIFLYDFTLDYIDENIIDKTFNLGEQGLTFTHCYMTSDGHFKCIDALSAKVSIKLDPKDGISTGDFEATFSPEFESPNGVFNLTRQTS
;
A
#
# COMPACT_ATOMS: atom_id res chain seq x y z
N MET A 1 19.39 5.43 14.69
CA MET A 1 18.53 6.60 14.54
C MET A 1 18.17 7.16 15.90
N ASP A 2 18.11 8.47 16.01
CA ASP A 2 17.75 9.14 17.26
C ASP A 2 16.32 8.81 17.66
N SER A 3 16.11 8.32 18.88
CA SER A 3 14.77 7.97 19.38
C SER A 3 13.84 9.19 19.45
N LYS A 4 14.40 10.39 19.63
CA LYS A 4 13.64 11.64 19.61
C LYS A 4 13.09 11.92 18.21
N LEU A 5 13.89 11.69 17.17
CA LEU A 5 13.47 11.84 15.79
C LEU A 5 12.36 10.83 15.44
N GLU A 6 12.50 9.60 15.88
CA GLU A 6 11.48 8.58 15.68
C GLU A 6 10.15 8.96 16.31
N ARG A 7 10.17 9.52 17.52
CA ARG A 7 8.96 10.02 18.19
C ARG A 7 8.31 11.16 17.44
N LEU A 8 9.12 12.09 16.90
CA LEU A 8 8.61 13.21 16.11
C LEU A 8 7.97 12.71 14.82
N LEU A 9 8.59 11.74 14.14
CA LEU A 9 8.04 11.17 12.92
C LEU A 9 6.73 10.42 13.21
N ALA A 10 6.68 9.67 14.30
CA ALA A 10 5.47 8.98 14.71
C ALA A 10 4.35 9.96 15.06
N ALA A 11 4.67 11.04 15.78
CA ALA A 11 3.69 12.08 16.13
C ALA A 11 3.18 12.79 14.88
N THR A 12 4.05 13.03 13.89
CA THR A 12 3.68 13.63 12.61
C THR A 12 2.74 12.72 11.84
N LYS A 13 3.03 11.41 11.79
CA LYS A 13 2.13 10.43 11.18
C LYS A 13 0.76 10.44 11.87
N GLN A 14 0.73 10.44 13.21
CA GLN A 14 -0.52 10.45 13.97
C GLN A 14 -1.35 11.70 13.70
N LYS A 15 -0.72 12.85 13.48
CA LYS A 15 -1.42 14.10 13.14
C LYS A 15 -2.06 14.07 11.76
N LEU A 16 -1.60 13.17 10.89
CA LEU A 16 -2.20 12.98 9.57
C LEU A 16 -3.46 12.11 9.64
N TYR A 17 -3.71 11.46 10.78
CA TYR A 17 -4.92 10.69 11.00
C TYR A 17 -5.98 11.54 11.74
N PRO A 18 -7.25 11.29 11.46
CA PRO A 18 -7.73 10.30 10.51
C PRO A 18 -7.52 10.75 9.06
N VAL A 19 -7.01 9.86 8.25
CA VAL A 19 -6.91 10.06 6.81
C VAL A 19 -8.31 9.94 6.22
N PRO A 20 -8.75 10.84 5.32
CA PRO A 20 -10.09 10.76 4.76
C PRO A 20 -10.35 9.41 4.07
N PRO A 21 -11.61 8.90 4.13
CA PRO A 21 -11.97 7.67 3.43
C PRO A 21 -11.68 7.76 1.93
N GLY A 22 -11.20 6.65 1.35
CA GLY A 22 -10.85 6.60 -0.06
C GLY A 22 -9.46 7.13 -0.37
N THR A 23 -8.67 7.43 0.64
CA THR A 23 -7.33 7.98 0.47
C THR A 23 -6.29 6.87 0.46
N PHE A 24 -5.38 6.94 -0.49
CA PHE A 24 -4.14 6.16 -0.51
C PHE A 24 -3.08 7.09 -1.08
N ARG A 25 -2.07 7.38 -0.27
CA ARG A 25 -1.03 8.32 -0.69
C ARG A 25 0.33 7.86 -0.21
N TRP A 26 1.36 8.28 -0.93
CA TRP A 26 2.73 7.94 -0.62
C TRP A 26 3.66 9.10 -0.90
N ARG A 27 4.86 8.99 -0.41
CA ARG A 27 5.99 9.86 -0.75
C ARG A 27 7.24 8.99 -0.81
N PHE A 28 8.28 9.54 -1.42
CA PHE A 28 9.54 8.81 -1.56
C PHE A 28 10.52 9.27 -0.49
N ASN A 29 11.07 8.31 0.26
CA ASN A 29 12.04 8.56 1.34
C ASN A 29 11.50 9.62 2.31
N THR A 30 12.23 10.74 2.44
CA THR A 30 11.87 11.84 3.34
C THR A 30 11.38 13.07 2.58
N GLU A 31 11.09 12.95 1.30
CA GLU A 31 10.57 14.07 0.52
C GLU A 31 9.22 14.54 1.08
N PRO A 32 9.01 15.85 1.21
CA PRO A 32 7.79 16.36 1.84
C PRO A 32 6.54 16.24 0.97
N ALA A 33 6.69 16.10 -0.36
CA ALA A 33 5.57 16.09 -1.26
C ALA A 33 4.88 14.72 -1.27
N TRP A 34 3.57 14.70 -0.98
CA TRP A 34 2.74 13.51 -1.07
C TRP A 34 2.16 13.35 -2.46
N ILE A 35 2.12 12.11 -2.94
CA ILE A 35 1.44 11.73 -4.17
C ILE A 35 0.16 11.02 -3.77
N GLU A 36 -0.99 11.52 -4.22
CA GLU A 36 -2.27 10.88 -3.95
C GLU A 36 -2.68 9.98 -5.10
N ALA A 37 -3.11 8.77 -4.79
CA ALA A 37 -3.66 7.87 -5.79
C ALA A 37 -4.92 8.48 -6.39
N THR A 38 -5.08 8.34 -7.71
CA THR A 38 -6.30 8.72 -8.39
C THR A 38 -7.36 7.63 -8.29
N THR A 39 -6.93 6.38 -8.15
CA THR A 39 -7.81 5.25 -7.85
C THR A 39 -7.17 4.37 -6.79
N ALA A 40 -7.99 3.83 -5.90
CA ALA A 40 -7.54 2.92 -4.87
C ALA A 40 -8.66 1.96 -4.51
N SER A 41 -8.31 0.72 -4.18
CA SER A 41 -9.29 -0.30 -3.82
C SER A 41 -8.76 -1.26 -2.78
N LEU A 42 -9.68 -1.78 -1.98
CA LEU A 42 -9.46 -2.89 -1.07
C LEU A 42 -10.53 -3.94 -1.38
N GLN A 43 -10.10 -5.17 -1.64
CA GLN A 43 -11.04 -6.23 -1.94
C GLN A 43 -10.47 -7.59 -1.55
N ARG A 44 -11.39 -8.53 -1.34
CA ARG A 44 -11.05 -9.94 -1.23
C ARG A 44 -11.02 -10.52 -2.63
N ILE A 45 -9.91 -11.13 -3.01
CA ILE A 45 -9.73 -11.71 -4.35
C ILE A 45 -9.52 -13.20 -4.23
N ARG A 46 -10.06 -13.95 -5.20
CA ARG A 46 -9.75 -15.37 -5.36
C ARG A 46 -9.01 -15.58 -6.68
N PHE A 47 -7.82 -16.16 -6.58
CA PHE A 47 -7.00 -16.43 -7.74
C PHE A 47 -6.28 -17.78 -7.56
N ASN A 48 -6.39 -18.66 -8.55
CA ASN A 48 -5.78 -20.00 -8.51
C ASN A 48 -6.19 -20.81 -7.27
N GLY A 49 -7.46 -20.70 -6.85
CA GLY A 49 -7.99 -21.42 -5.70
C GLY A 49 -7.56 -20.89 -4.34
N ARG A 50 -6.86 -19.76 -4.30
CA ARG A 50 -6.44 -19.10 -3.06
C ARG A 50 -7.18 -17.78 -2.89
N ASP A 51 -7.56 -17.50 -1.66
CA ASP A 51 -8.18 -16.22 -1.29
C ASP A 51 -7.15 -15.32 -0.63
N PHE A 52 -7.19 -14.04 -0.97
CA PHE A 52 -6.34 -13.04 -0.32
C PHE A 52 -7.00 -11.67 -0.32
N TRP A 53 -6.56 -10.85 0.64
CA TRP A 53 -6.86 -9.44 0.68
C TRP A 53 -5.91 -8.71 -0.27
N ALA A 54 -6.43 -7.73 -1.02
CA ALA A 54 -5.61 -6.92 -1.92
C ALA A 54 -5.91 -5.43 -1.72
N TRP A 55 -4.86 -4.67 -1.51
CA TRP A 55 -4.87 -3.22 -1.49
C TRP A 55 -4.15 -2.76 -2.75
N ASN A 56 -4.80 -1.90 -3.52
CA ASN A 56 -4.29 -1.46 -4.81
C ASN A 56 -4.49 0.03 -4.94
N ALA A 57 -3.49 0.73 -5.44
CA ALA A 57 -3.57 2.18 -5.64
C ALA A 57 -2.77 2.58 -6.87
N SER A 58 -3.34 3.46 -7.67
CA SER A 58 -2.69 3.90 -8.90
C SER A 58 -2.87 5.38 -9.15
N THR A 59 -1.94 5.93 -9.91
CA THR A 59 -2.05 7.25 -10.53
C THR A 59 -1.70 7.13 -12.01
N GLY A 60 -2.08 8.12 -12.82
CA GLY A 60 -1.89 8.07 -14.25
C GLY A 60 -2.88 7.15 -14.94
N SER A 61 -2.66 6.90 -16.22
CA SER A 61 -3.53 6.01 -16.99
C SER A 61 -2.78 5.29 -18.09
N ASN A 62 -3.34 4.19 -18.57
CA ASN A 62 -2.82 3.48 -19.75
C ASN A 62 -2.89 4.37 -21.00
N ASN A 63 -3.90 5.24 -21.09
CA ASN A 63 -4.10 6.10 -22.25
C ASN A 63 -2.99 7.14 -22.41
N THR A 64 -2.48 7.65 -21.28
CA THR A 64 -1.39 8.63 -21.28
C THR A 64 -0.01 8.00 -21.15
N GLY A 65 0.05 6.67 -20.91
CA GLY A 65 1.31 5.94 -20.79
C GLY A 65 2.08 6.22 -19.52
N ASP A 66 1.45 6.84 -18.53
CA ASP A 66 2.08 7.23 -17.27
C ASP A 66 1.54 6.47 -16.04
N ILE A 67 0.90 5.35 -16.26
CA ILE A 67 0.34 4.56 -15.17
C ILE A 67 1.43 4.11 -14.20
N PHE A 68 1.12 4.24 -12.91
CA PHE A 68 2.02 3.95 -11.80
C PHE A 68 1.18 3.41 -10.66
N LEU A 69 1.48 2.22 -10.18
CA LEU A 69 0.68 1.64 -9.10
C LEU A 69 1.53 0.89 -8.08
N TYR A 70 0.98 0.83 -6.88
CA TYR A 70 1.41 -0.08 -5.82
C TYR A 70 0.28 -1.03 -5.49
N ASP A 71 0.67 -2.25 -5.20
CA ASP A 71 -0.25 -3.32 -4.83
C ASP A 71 0.37 -4.12 -3.70
N PHE A 72 -0.39 -4.40 -2.65
CA PHE A 72 0.07 -5.35 -1.65
C PHE A 72 -1.07 -6.30 -1.30
N THR A 73 -0.71 -7.53 -1.05
CA THR A 73 -1.65 -8.61 -0.76
C THR A 73 -1.28 -9.33 0.52
N LEU A 74 -2.28 -9.90 1.16
CA LEU A 74 -2.15 -10.66 2.39
C LEU A 74 -3.05 -11.88 2.27
N ASP A 75 -2.57 -13.05 2.68
CA ASP A 75 -3.40 -14.26 2.64
C ASP A 75 -4.68 -14.04 3.46
N TYR A 76 -5.80 -14.42 2.87
CA TYR A 76 -7.08 -14.40 3.56
C TYR A 76 -7.19 -15.64 4.46
N ILE A 77 -7.49 -15.44 5.72
CA ILE A 77 -7.69 -16.51 6.69
C ILE A 77 -9.17 -16.58 7.09
N ASP A 78 -9.71 -15.45 7.53
CA ASP A 78 -11.09 -15.35 8.02
C ASP A 78 -11.58 -13.90 8.01
N GLU A 79 -12.77 -13.67 8.57
CA GLU A 79 -13.37 -12.33 8.67
C GLU A 79 -13.10 -11.67 10.03
N ASN A 80 -12.10 -12.12 10.76
CA ASN A 80 -11.70 -11.49 12.01
C ASN A 80 -10.92 -10.20 11.76
N ILE A 81 -10.96 -9.31 12.76
CA ILE A 81 -10.24 -8.04 12.68
C ILE A 81 -8.73 -8.31 12.59
N ILE A 82 -8.08 -7.59 11.68
CA ILE A 82 -6.62 -7.55 11.58
C ILE A 82 -6.16 -6.22 12.17
N ASP A 83 -5.20 -6.26 13.07
CA ASP A 83 -4.57 -5.08 13.65
C ASP A 83 -3.12 -5.45 13.99
N LYS A 84 -2.27 -5.40 12.98
CA LYS A 84 -0.91 -5.93 13.08
C LYS A 84 0.00 -5.33 12.03
N THR A 85 1.29 -5.31 12.33
CA THR A 85 2.35 -4.99 11.38
C THR A 85 2.92 -6.27 10.77
N PHE A 86 3.00 -6.30 9.46
CA PHE A 86 3.53 -7.42 8.70
C PHE A 86 4.81 -7.01 7.98
N ASN A 87 5.80 -7.89 8.00
CA ASN A 87 6.96 -7.78 7.14
C ASN A 87 6.74 -8.61 5.87
N LEU A 88 7.50 -8.30 4.82
CA LEU A 88 7.41 -9.01 3.54
C LEU A 88 7.49 -10.52 3.77
N GLY A 89 6.53 -11.26 3.22
CA GLY A 89 6.43 -12.72 3.35
C GLY A 89 5.59 -13.20 4.53
N GLU A 90 5.41 -12.40 5.57
CA GLU A 90 4.56 -12.79 6.70
C GLU A 90 3.10 -12.85 6.25
N GLN A 91 2.40 -13.94 6.56
CA GLN A 91 1.05 -14.22 6.10
C GLN A 91 0.89 -13.97 4.59
N GLY A 92 1.92 -14.36 3.83
CA GLY A 92 1.94 -14.20 2.39
C GLY A 92 2.01 -12.75 1.90
N LEU A 93 2.42 -11.80 2.74
CA LEU A 93 2.50 -10.40 2.32
C LEU A 93 3.39 -10.25 1.09
N THR A 94 2.81 -9.73 0.02
CA THR A 94 3.54 -9.30 -1.18
C THR A 94 3.41 -7.79 -1.32
N PHE A 95 4.41 -7.15 -1.91
CA PHE A 95 4.35 -5.72 -2.20
C PHE A 95 4.99 -5.51 -3.57
N THR A 96 4.21 -4.96 -4.50
CA THR A 96 4.58 -4.88 -5.91
C THR A 96 4.41 -3.46 -6.40
N HIS A 97 5.33 -3.02 -7.25
CA HIS A 97 5.23 -1.77 -7.99
C HIS A 97 5.09 -2.09 -9.47
N CYS A 98 4.08 -1.50 -10.12
CA CYS A 98 3.88 -1.65 -11.55
C CYS A 98 3.91 -0.30 -12.22
N TYR A 99 4.48 -0.26 -13.42
CA TYR A 99 4.67 0.98 -14.17
C TYR A 99 4.71 0.70 -15.67
N MET A 100 4.55 1.75 -16.46
CA MET A 100 4.69 1.69 -17.91
C MET A 100 6.12 2.10 -18.28
N THR A 101 6.77 1.29 -19.09
CA THR A 101 8.09 1.62 -19.63
C THR A 101 7.97 2.63 -20.77
N SER A 102 9.10 3.27 -21.14
CA SER A 102 9.13 4.26 -22.21
C SER A 102 8.74 3.69 -23.58
N ASP A 103 8.91 2.38 -23.78
CA ASP A 103 8.52 1.69 -25.02
C ASP A 103 7.08 1.12 -24.95
N GLY A 104 6.30 1.49 -23.94
CA GLY A 104 4.89 1.16 -23.84
C GLY A 104 4.58 -0.20 -23.23
N HIS A 105 5.53 -0.85 -22.58
CA HIS A 105 5.31 -2.12 -21.90
C HIS A 105 4.97 -1.90 -20.44
N PHE A 106 4.00 -2.66 -19.95
CA PHE A 106 3.63 -2.68 -18.54
C PHE A 106 4.53 -3.66 -17.79
N LYS A 107 5.21 -3.20 -16.75
CA LYS A 107 6.12 -4.02 -15.94
C LYS A 107 5.76 -3.96 -14.47
N CYS A 108 5.98 -5.08 -13.79
CA CYS A 108 5.80 -5.16 -12.33
C CYS A 108 7.07 -5.71 -11.70
N ILE A 109 7.46 -5.12 -10.58
CA ILE A 109 8.62 -5.57 -9.79
C ILE A 109 8.18 -5.78 -8.35
N ASP A 110 8.80 -6.77 -7.70
CA ASP A 110 8.55 -7.06 -6.30
C ASP A 110 9.48 -6.25 -5.40
N ALA A 111 8.96 -5.86 -4.24
CA ALA A 111 9.77 -5.18 -3.23
C ALA A 111 10.86 -6.12 -2.71
N LEU A 112 12.01 -5.54 -2.38
CA LEU A 112 13.09 -6.25 -1.68
C LEU A 112 12.77 -6.37 -0.19
N SER A 113 12.12 -5.36 0.36
CA SER A 113 11.61 -5.37 1.72
C SER A 113 10.33 -4.56 1.78
N ALA A 114 9.47 -4.89 2.72
CA ALA A 114 8.27 -4.12 2.96
C ALA A 114 7.81 -4.33 4.40
N LYS A 115 7.21 -3.29 4.94
CA LYS A 115 6.59 -3.32 6.26
C LYS A 115 5.26 -2.59 6.15
N VAL A 116 4.18 -3.28 6.47
CA VAL A 116 2.82 -2.73 6.34
C VAL A 116 2.09 -2.92 7.65
N SER A 117 1.66 -1.83 8.24
CA SER A 117 0.80 -1.86 9.43
C SER A 117 -0.63 -1.76 8.96
N ILE A 118 -1.42 -2.79 9.23
CA ILE A 118 -2.77 -2.93 8.72
C ILE A 118 -3.76 -3.01 9.86
N LYS A 119 -4.76 -2.15 9.83
CA LYS A 119 -5.97 -2.30 10.60
C LYS A 119 -7.11 -2.52 9.63
N LEU A 120 -7.78 -3.66 9.72
CA LEU A 120 -8.88 -4.02 8.85
C LEU A 120 -9.99 -4.66 9.69
N ASP A 121 -11.17 -4.06 9.66
CA ASP A 121 -12.38 -4.68 10.17
C ASP A 121 -13.20 -5.15 8.97
N PRO A 122 -13.22 -6.46 8.67
CA PRO A 122 -13.94 -6.96 7.51
C PRO A 122 -15.45 -6.73 7.56
N LYS A 123 -16.02 -6.54 8.75
CA LYS A 123 -17.47 -6.34 8.91
C LYS A 123 -17.90 -4.95 8.46
N ASP A 124 -17.21 -3.91 8.91
CA ASP A 124 -17.50 -2.55 8.44
C ASP A 124 -16.78 -2.24 7.14
N GLY A 125 -15.81 -3.08 6.77
CA GLY A 125 -15.09 -2.96 5.51
C GLY A 125 -14.06 -1.86 5.47
N ILE A 126 -13.68 -1.30 6.60
CA ILE A 126 -12.71 -0.19 6.65
C ILE A 126 -11.32 -0.72 6.96
N SER A 127 -10.35 -0.29 6.18
CA SER A 127 -8.93 -0.58 6.42
C SER A 127 -8.12 0.70 6.43
N THR A 128 -7.36 0.90 7.49
CA THR A 128 -6.41 1.99 7.62
C THR A 128 -5.02 1.43 7.89
N GLY A 129 -4.00 2.23 7.62
CA GLY A 129 -2.66 1.80 7.93
C GLY A 129 -1.59 2.66 7.29
N ASP A 130 -0.37 2.15 7.39
CA ASP A 130 0.80 2.77 6.77
C ASP A 130 1.74 1.69 6.24
N PHE A 131 2.63 2.10 5.35
CA PHE A 131 3.59 1.19 4.77
C PHE A 131 4.90 1.87 4.46
N GLU A 132 5.94 1.07 4.36
CA GLU A 132 7.21 1.44 3.76
C GLU A 132 7.74 0.23 3.00
N ALA A 133 8.39 0.48 1.87
CA ALA A 133 8.95 -0.58 1.04
C ALA A 133 10.22 -0.11 0.36
N THR A 134 11.10 -1.06 0.03
CA THR A 134 12.29 -0.79 -0.75
C THR A 134 12.28 -1.68 -1.99
N PHE A 135 12.81 -1.12 -3.07
CA PHE A 135 12.97 -1.82 -4.34
C PHE A 135 14.45 -1.79 -4.73
N SER A 136 14.79 -2.35 -5.88
CA SER A 136 16.16 -2.28 -6.38
C SER A 136 16.62 -0.81 -6.51
N PRO A 137 17.96 -0.54 -6.46
CA PRO A 137 18.46 0.84 -6.34
C PRO A 137 18.00 1.83 -7.41
N GLU A 138 17.61 1.35 -8.58
CA GLU A 138 17.08 2.22 -9.64
C GLU A 138 15.66 2.74 -9.37
N PHE A 139 15.01 2.27 -8.32
CA PHE A 139 13.66 2.71 -7.93
C PHE A 139 13.68 3.38 -6.58
N GLU A 140 12.81 4.36 -6.41
CA GLU A 140 12.66 5.05 -5.14
C GLU A 140 11.90 4.19 -4.14
N SER A 141 12.14 4.45 -2.86
CA SER A 141 11.52 3.72 -1.75
C SER A 141 10.31 4.51 -1.24
N PRO A 142 9.09 3.97 -1.44
CA PRO A 142 7.89 4.67 -0.98
C PRO A 142 7.60 4.42 0.49
N ASN A 143 6.97 5.39 1.13
CA ASN A 143 6.26 5.20 2.37
C ASN A 143 4.92 5.92 2.25
N GLY A 144 3.89 5.41 2.89
CA GLY A 144 2.58 5.97 2.70
C GLY A 144 1.58 5.60 3.76
N VAL A 145 0.37 6.11 3.57
CA VAL A 145 -0.78 5.89 4.46
C VAL A 145 -2.02 5.63 3.62
N PHE A 146 -2.96 4.91 4.20
CA PHE A 146 -4.21 4.60 3.49
C PHE A 146 -5.41 4.54 4.42
N ASN A 147 -6.56 4.80 3.85
CA ASN A 147 -7.87 4.58 4.46
C ASN A 147 -8.83 4.18 3.34
N LEU A 148 -9.08 2.89 3.22
CA LEU A 148 -9.89 2.34 2.13
C LEU A 148 -11.09 1.58 2.68
N THR A 149 -12.15 1.56 1.88
CA THR A 149 -13.36 0.79 2.17
C THR A 149 -13.39 -0.44 1.27
N ARG A 150 -13.70 -1.58 1.88
CA ARG A 150 -13.80 -2.86 1.16
C ARG A 150 -14.83 -2.78 0.06
N GLN A 151 -14.44 -3.14 -1.15
CA GLN A 151 -15.37 -3.31 -2.24
C GLN A 151 -16.09 -4.64 -2.11
N THR A 152 -17.40 -4.58 -2.23
CA THR A 152 -18.24 -5.77 -2.28
C THR A 152 -18.44 -6.18 -3.74
N SER A 153 -18.17 -7.42 -4.03
CA SER A 153 -18.38 -7.96 -5.37
C SER A 153 -19.85 -8.23 -5.61
#